data_eaf475e5a2c9636603eb5aec5c986cef
#
_entry.id   eaf475e5a2c9636603eb5aec5c986cef
#
_cell.length_a   1.000
_cell.length_b   1.000
_cell.length_c   1.000
_cell.angle_alpha   90.00
_cell.angle_beta   90.00
_cell.angle_gamma   90.00
#
_symmetry.space_group_name_H-M   'P 1'
#
loop_
_entity.id
_entity.type
_entity.pdbx_description
1 polymer ?
#
loop_
_entity_poly.entity_id
_entity_poly.type
_entity_poly.pdbx_seq_one_letter_code
_entity_poly.pdbx_strand_id
1 'polypeptide(L)'
;KSTKAEDVPVYFVDCGANAFSAEGKAYRKDYTDTLKNTVPDQAYSETSGWGFTNPASEVEANGSGDAYTTIRNFKAGNNQKTMTYKFALDAGTYEVVTGFYDPWAQWAGDDRHTKITVADEAGTELAVHEDHKISGSKDSVTLENITLSEAGNVTVNLSPLKKVDSNIDSCDVLVSFIVIVKKAAEQPDIPKTDTKAGLKAAIDLAKT
;
A
#
# COMPACT_ATOMS: atom_id res chain seq x y z
N LYS A 1 -22.62 -24.37 -3.37
CA LYS A 1 -21.21 -24.14 -3.68
C LYS A 1 -20.72 -23.10 -2.66
N SER A 2 -19.84 -23.48 -1.74
CA SER A 2 -19.14 -22.54 -0.87
C SER A 2 -18.21 -21.72 -1.77
N THR A 3 -18.48 -20.44 -1.95
CA THR A 3 -17.53 -19.52 -2.59
C THR A 3 -16.43 -19.27 -1.57
N LYS A 4 -15.22 -19.73 -1.88
CA LYS A 4 -14.04 -19.40 -1.08
C LYS A 4 -13.95 -17.87 -1.03
N ALA A 5 -13.79 -17.30 0.17
CA ALA A 5 -13.50 -15.89 0.31
C ALA A 5 -12.21 -15.59 -0.46
N GLU A 6 -12.20 -14.49 -1.21
CA GLU A 6 -11.06 -14.08 -2.03
C GLU A 6 -10.46 -12.80 -1.47
N ASP A 7 -9.15 -12.62 -1.70
CA ASP A 7 -8.47 -11.36 -1.43
C ASP A 7 -9.04 -10.28 -2.33
N VAL A 8 -9.33 -9.10 -1.78
CA VAL A 8 -9.93 -8.00 -2.55
C VAL A 8 -9.17 -6.70 -2.33
N PRO A 9 -8.80 -5.97 -3.39
CA PRO A 9 -8.26 -4.63 -3.26
C PRO A 9 -9.33 -3.68 -2.75
N VAL A 10 -8.96 -2.84 -1.79
CA VAL A 10 -9.82 -1.81 -1.19
C VAL A 10 -9.37 -0.40 -1.53
N TYR A 11 -8.12 -0.22 -1.91
CA TYR A 11 -7.57 1.01 -2.48
C TYR A 11 -6.61 0.70 -3.62
N PHE A 12 -6.65 1.50 -4.66
CA PHE A 12 -5.63 1.59 -5.70
C PHE A 12 -5.34 3.08 -5.95
N VAL A 13 -4.21 3.55 -5.45
CA VAL A 13 -3.80 4.96 -5.56
C VAL A 13 -2.68 5.08 -6.59
N ASP A 14 -2.94 5.83 -7.65
CA ASP A 14 -1.92 6.26 -8.61
C ASP A 14 -1.32 7.58 -8.09
N CYS A 15 -0.22 7.49 -7.33
CA CYS A 15 0.36 8.61 -6.62
C CYS A 15 0.82 9.72 -7.58
N GLY A 16 0.35 10.92 -7.34
CA GLY A 16 0.66 12.08 -8.17
C GLY A 16 -0.14 12.20 -9.47
N ALA A 17 -1.06 11.27 -9.75
CA ALA A 17 -1.79 11.24 -11.01
C ALA A 17 -3.08 12.08 -10.98
N ASN A 18 -3.42 12.67 -12.13
CA ASN A 18 -4.70 13.35 -12.38
C ASN A 18 -5.75 12.42 -13.02
N ALA A 19 -5.32 11.26 -13.52
CA ALA A 19 -6.15 10.24 -14.11
C ALA A 19 -5.61 8.87 -13.74
N PHE A 20 -6.49 7.86 -13.65
CA PHE A 20 -6.06 6.50 -13.36
C PHE A 20 -5.15 5.93 -14.46
N SER A 21 -4.10 5.22 -14.05
CA SER A 21 -3.25 4.41 -14.92
C SER A 21 -4.05 3.29 -15.59
N ALA A 22 -3.41 2.56 -16.50
CA ALA A 22 -4.00 1.37 -17.12
C ALA A 22 -4.41 0.32 -16.08
N GLU A 23 -3.53 0.05 -15.10
CA GLU A 23 -3.79 -0.87 -13.99
C GLU A 23 -4.87 -0.34 -13.06
N GLY A 24 -4.84 0.97 -12.71
CA GLY A 24 -5.87 1.60 -11.90
C GLY A 24 -7.25 1.48 -12.52
N LYS A 25 -7.37 1.67 -13.84
CA LYS A 25 -8.63 1.46 -14.57
C LYS A 25 -9.09 0.01 -14.56
N ALA A 26 -8.16 -0.95 -14.72
CA ALA A 26 -8.47 -2.38 -14.67
C ALA A 26 -8.98 -2.79 -13.28
N TYR A 27 -8.29 -2.39 -12.22
CA TYR A 27 -8.73 -2.64 -10.83
C TYR A 27 -10.12 -2.05 -10.57
N ARG A 28 -10.38 -0.82 -10.99
CA ARG A 28 -11.69 -0.18 -10.82
C ARG A 28 -12.81 -0.91 -11.55
N LYS A 29 -12.54 -1.48 -12.71
CA LYS A 29 -13.49 -2.29 -13.46
C LYS A 29 -13.80 -3.61 -12.76
N ASP A 30 -12.76 -4.29 -12.28
CA ASP A 30 -12.88 -5.64 -11.74
C ASP A 30 -13.34 -5.65 -10.27
N TYR A 31 -13.08 -4.56 -9.52
CA TYR A 31 -13.35 -4.45 -8.09
C TYR A 31 -14.19 -3.20 -7.74
N THR A 32 -15.17 -2.88 -8.58
CA THR A 32 -16.04 -1.71 -8.45
C THR A 32 -16.69 -1.62 -7.06
N ASP A 33 -17.09 -2.76 -6.48
CA ASP A 33 -17.82 -2.82 -5.21
C ASP A 33 -16.90 -2.77 -3.98
N THR A 34 -15.60 -2.95 -4.14
CA THR A 34 -14.65 -3.04 -3.02
C THR A 34 -13.68 -1.87 -2.95
N LEU A 35 -13.31 -1.25 -4.09
CA LEU A 35 -12.44 -0.09 -4.11
C LEU A 35 -13.13 1.14 -3.53
N LYS A 36 -12.50 1.72 -2.51
CA LYS A 36 -13.02 2.89 -1.78
C LYS A 36 -12.66 4.21 -2.46
N ASN A 37 -11.52 4.29 -3.18
CA ASN A 37 -11.13 5.52 -3.85
C ASN A 37 -11.79 5.69 -5.20
N THR A 38 -12.33 6.87 -5.46
CA THR A 38 -13.01 7.24 -6.72
C THR A 38 -12.16 8.14 -7.62
N VAL A 39 -11.05 8.65 -7.09
CA VAL A 39 -10.05 9.47 -7.79
C VAL A 39 -8.68 8.80 -7.68
N PRO A 40 -7.74 9.08 -8.61
CA PRO A 40 -6.44 8.41 -8.62
C PRO A 40 -5.57 8.79 -7.42
N ASP A 41 -5.54 10.06 -7.05
CA ASP A 41 -4.80 10.59 -5.91
C ASP A 41 -5.48 11.84 -5.35
N GLN A 42 -5.28 12.12 -4.06
CA GLN A 42 -5.82 13.31 -3.41
C GLN A 42 -5.16 13.59 -2.06
N ALA A 43 -5.32 14.82 -1.57
CA ALA A 43 -5.03 15.14 -0.18
C ALA A 43 -6.03 14.44 0.75
N TYR A 44 -5.56 14.03 1.92
CA TYR A 44 -6.41 13.44 2.95
C TYR A 44 -7.45 14.45 3.44
N SER A 45 -8.66 13.96 3.66
CA SER A 45 -9.70 14.63 4.42
C SER A 45 -10.50 13.62 5.23
N GLU A 46 -11.10 14.05 6.33
CA GLU A 46 -11.98 13.19 7.15
C GLU A 46 -13.18 12.69 6.33
N THR A 47 -13.65 13.47 5.37
CA THR A 47 -14.78 13.10 4.50
C THR A 47 -14.40 11.99 3.52
N SER A 48 -13.22 12.07 2.91
CA SER A 48 -12.74 11.05 1.97
C SER A 48 -12.21 9.79 2.68
N GLY A 49 -11.69 9.95 3.90
CA GLY A 49 -11.09 8.89 4.68
C GLY A 49 -9.76 8.37 4.14
N TRP A 50 -9.17 9.01 3.12
CA TRP A 50 -7.89 8.60 2.56
C TRP A 50 -7.19 9.74 1.81
N GLY A 51 -5.89 9.62 1.63
CA GLY A 51 -5.07 10.53 0.84
C GLY A 51 -3.73 10.85 1.48
N PHE A 52 -2.92 11.65 0.79
CA PHE A 52 -1.64 12.11 1.33
C PHE A 52 -1.83 13.21 2.38
N THR A 53 -0.98 13.20 3.40
CA THR A 53 -1.03 14.18 4.50
C THR A 53 0.01 15.30 4.37
N ASN A 54 0.99 15.12 3.47
CA ASN A 54 2.09 16.07 3.27
C ASN A 54 1.82 16.95 2.04
N PRO A 55 1.39 18.20 2.20
CA PRO A 55 0.99 19.06 1.08
C PRO A 55 2.16 19.52 0.19
N ALA A 56 3.41 19.35 0.65
CA ALA A 56 4.58 19.83 -0.06
C ALA A 56 5.17 18.82 -1.07
N SER A 57 4.54 17.67 -1.29
CA SER A 57 5.02 16.71 -2.27
C SER A 57 4.73 17.16 -3.71
N GLU A 58 5.66 16.90 -4.62
CA GLU A 58 5.55 17.24 -6.02
C GLU A 58 5.00 16.09 -6.85
N VAL A 59 4.54 16.40 -8.04
CA VAL A 59 3.97 15.46 -8.99
C VAL A 59 4.81 15.48 -10.25
N GLU A 60 5.23 14.29 -10.68
CA GLU A 60 5.95 14.12 -11.94
C GLU A 60 5.29 13.01 -12.76
N ALA A 61 5.27 13.21 -14.08
CA ALA A 61 4.79 12.23 -15.04
C ALA A 61 5.95 11.68 -15.86
N ASN A 62 6.05 10.38 -16.00
CA ASN A 62 7.10 9.75 -16.81
C ASN A 62 6.60 9.12 -18.13
N GLY A 63 5.34 9.30 -18.46
CA GLY A 63 4.80 9.11 -19.81
C GLY A 63 4.48 7.69 -20.25
N SER A 64 4.63 6.67 -19.40
CA SER A 64 4.41 5.27 -19.82
C SER A 64 2.94 4.83 -19.89
N GLY A 65 2.04 5.51 -19.19
CA GLY A 65 0.61 5.18 -19.10
C GLY A 65 0.26 4.02 -18.15
N ASP A 66 1.24 3.35 -17.58
CA ASP A 66 1.07 2.34 -16.54
C ASP A 66 1.08 2.96 -15.14
N ALA A 67 0.99 2.14 -14.08
CA ALA A 67 0.97 2.59 -12.69
C ALA A 67 2.29 3.27 -12.24
N TYR A 68 3.35 3.16 -13.03
CA TYR A 68 4.63 3.85 -12.82
C TYR A 68 4.75 5.17 -13.61
N THR A 69 3.70 5.58 -14.34
CA THR A 69 3.70 6.80 -15.16
C THR A 69 3.89 8.06 -14.36
N THR A 70 3.28 8.13 -13.19
CA THR A 70 3.38 9.26 -12.29
C THR A 70 4.03 8.84 -10.97
N ILE A 71 4.58 9.83 -10.32
CA ILE A 71 5.13 9.69 -8.98
C ILE A 71 4.72 10.90 -8.14
N ARG A 72 4.59 10.68 -6.85
CA ARG A 72 4.60 11.74 -5.86
C ARG A 72 5.96 11.71 -5.16
N ASN A 73 6.60 12.86 -5.08
CA ASN A 73 7.95 12.97 -4.54
C ASN A 73 8.13 14.23 -3.72
N PHE A 74 9.16 14.28 -2.91
CA PHE A 74 9.70 15.53 -2.38
C PHE A 74 10.81 16.02 -3.29
N LYS A 75 10.79 17.33 -3.58
CA LYS A 75 11.79 18.00 -4.40
C LYS A 75 13.17 17.97 -3.73
N ALA A 76 14.21 17.88 -4.55
CA ALA A 76 15.59 18.00 -4.11
C ALA A 76 15.78 19.21 -3.17
N GLY A 77 16.39 18.99 -2.00
CA GLY A 77 16.52 19.96 -0.92
C GLY A 77 15.38 19.94 0.12
N ASN A 78 14.26 19.26 -0.12
CA ASN A 78 13.24 18.94 0.87
C ASN A 78 13.47 17.58 1.53
N ASN A 79 14.71 17.22 1.60
CA ASN A 79 15.26 16.00 2.09
C ASN A 79 14.82 15.69 3.53
N GLN A 80 14.78 14.40 3.81
CA GLN A 80 14.47 13.81 5.11
C GLN A 80 13.03 14.03 5.61
N LYS A 81 12.11 14.40 4.71
CA LYS A 81 10.69 14.41 5.02
C LYS A 81 10.07 13.06 4.74
N THR A 82 9.41 12.51 5.73
CA THR A 82 8.57 11.32 5.56
C THR A 82 7.34 11.70 4.74
N MET A 83 7.08 10.93 3.68
CA MET A 83 5.83 11.00 2.92
C MET A 83 4.82 10.06 3.57
N THR A 84 3.62 10.58 3.82
CA THR A 84 2.58 9.83 4.51
C THR A 84 1.28 9.85 3.73
N TYR A 85 0.73 8.66 3.49
CA TYR A 85 -0.65 8.45 3.08
C TYR A 85 -1.44 7.86 4.24
N LYS A 86 -2.65 8.32 4.43
CA LYS A 86 -3.57 7.86 5.48
C LYS A 86 -4.79 7.20 4.85
N PHE A 87 -5.26 6.10 5.42
CA PHE A 87 -6.37 5.30 4.90
C PHE A 87 -7.27 4.80 6.01
N ALA A 88 -8.58 4.97 5.85
CA ALA A 88 -9.59 4.34 6.69
C ALA A 88 -9.82 2.90 6.25
N LEU A 89 -9.65 1.94 7.16
CA LEU A 89 -9.83 0.51 6.94
C LEU A 89 -10.80 -0.09 7.95
N ASP A 90 -11.57 -1.09 7.50
CA ASP A 90 -12.37 -1.93 8.39
C ASP A 90 -11.47 -2.91 9.16
N ALA A 91 -12.00 -3.57 10.19
CA ALA A 91 -11.31 -4.68 10.83
C ALA A 91 -10.97 -5.77 9.80
N GLY A 92 -9.80 -6.37 9.93
CA GLY A 92 -9.33 -7.42 9.02
C GLY A 92 -7.81 -7.47 8.89
N THR A 93 -7.33 -8.34 8.03
CA THR A 93 -5.92 -8.49 7.68
C THR A 93 -5.69 -7.98 6.28
N TYR A 94 -4.58 -7.27 6.07
CA TYR A 94 -4.27 -6.55 4.85
C TYR A 94 -2.85 -6.79 4.38
N GLU A 95 -2.65 -6.58 3.08
CA GLU A 95 -1.36 -6.33 2.45
C GLU A 95 -1.34 -4.91 1.90
N VAL A 96 -0.18 -4.26 1.97
CA VAL A 96 0.09 -2.98 1.34
C VAL A 96 1.21 -3.15 0.33
N VAL A 97 0.94 -2.83 -0.92
CA VAL A 97 1.92 -2.84 -2.01
C VAL A 97 2.26 -1.40 -2.38
N THR A 98 3.54 -1.08 -2.37
CA THR A 98 4.04 0.22 -2.81
C THR A 98 4.90 0.05 -4.06
N GLY A 99 4.64 0.82 -5.10
CA GLY A 99 5.36 0.75 -6.37
C GLY A 99 6.33 1.90 -6.54
N PHE A 100 7.48 1.62 -7.15
CA PHE A 100 8.59 2.54 -7.30
C PHE A 100 9.17 2.55 -8.71
N TYR A 101 9.48 3.74 -9.18
CA TYR A 101 10.27 3.99 -10.37
C TYR A 101 10.94 5.37 -10.23
N ASP A 102 12.26 5.43 -10.30
CA ASP A 102 13.00 6.69 -10.26
C ASP A 102 13.35 7.15 -11.68
N PRO A 103 12.66 8.16 -12.25
CA PRO A 103 13.01 8.68 -13.56
C PRO A 103 14.34 9.45 -13.57
N TRP A 104 14.87 9.77 -12.40
CA TRP A 104 16.15 10.48 -12.25
C TRP A 104 17.30 9.60 -11.79
N ALA A 105 17.15 8.26 -11.83
CA ALA A 105 18.15 7.31 -11.34
C ALA A 105 19.56 7.53 -11.90
N GLN A 106 19.65 7.92 -13.18
CA GLN A 106 20.92 8.27 -13.83
C GLN A 106 21.63 9.49 -13.19
N TRP A 107 20.89 10.37 -12.52
CA TRP A 107 21.41 11.56 -11.83
C TRP A 107 21.59 11.31 -10.34
N ALA A 108 20.76 10.49 -9.75
CA ALA A 108 20.77 10.16 -8.33
C ALA A 108 21.78 9.06 -7.96
N GLY A 109 22.37 8.39 -8.97
CA GLY A 109 23.33 7.32 -8.74
C GLY A 109 22.77 6.11 -8.01
N ASP A 110 21.46 5.85 -8.15
CA ASP A 110 20.74 4.80 -7.40
C ASP A 110 20.90 4.92 -5.87
N ASP A 111 20.96 6.11 -5.33
CA ASP A 111 21.20 6.36 -3.90
C ASP A 111 19.94 6.68 -3.10
N ARG A 112 18.74 6.51 -3.71
CA ARG A 112 17.47 6.72 -3.02
C ARG A 112 17.10 5.47 -2.23
N HIS A 113 17.28 5.54 -0.93
CA HIS A 113 16.89 4.49 0.00
C HIS A 113 15.74 4.96 0.87
N THR A 114 14.74 4.11 1.04
CA THR A 114 13.50 4.43 1.74
C THR A 114 13.13 3.32 2.70
N LYS A 115 12.85 3.69 3.95
CA LYS A 115 12.14 2.84 4.90
C LYS A 115 10.65 2.98 4.67
N ILE A 116 9.93 1.86 4.61
CA ILE A 116 8.48 1.83 4.41
C ILE A 116 7.85 1.24 5.66
N THR A 117 6.92 1.95 6.26
CA THR A 117 6.18 1.47 7.44
C THR A 117 4.68 1.60 7.24
N VAL A 118 3.94 0.66 7.79
CA VAL A 118 2.50 0.80 8.00
C VAL A 118 2.27 0.87 9.51
N ALA A 119 1.62 1.93 9.97
CA ALA A 119 1.34 2.15 11.37
C ALA A 119 -0.16 2.36 11.61
N ASP A 120 -0.63 2.00 12.80
CA ASP A 120 -1.99 2.30 13.24
C ASP A 120 -2.14 3.76 13.68
N GLU A 121 -3.34 4.12 14.11
CA GLU A 121 -3.67 5.49 14.54
C GLU A 121 -2.92 5.94 15.81
N ALA A 122 -2.51 4.98 16.65
CA ALA A 122 -1.68 5.23 17.82
C ALA A 122 -0.18 5.37 17.48
N GLY A 123 0.20 5.13 16.23
CA GLY A 123 1.59 5.17 15.75
C GLY A 123 2.33 3.84 15.97
N THR A 124 1.63 2.75 16.30
CA THR A 124 2.24 1.44 16.41
C THR A 124 2.57 0.90 15.03
N GLU A 125 3.82 0.53 14.80
CA GLU A 125 4.25 -0.09 13.54
C GLU A 125 3.63 -1.50 13.42
N LEU A 126 2.80 -1.71 12.39
CA LEU A 126 2.15 -2.97 12.09
C LEU A 126 2.96 -3.80 11.08
N ALA A 127 3.67 -3.14 10.19
CA ALA A 127 4.58 -3.77 9.23
C ALA A 127 5.69 -2.79 8.84
N VAL A 128 6.88 -3.32 8.58
CA VAL A 128 8.08 -2.53 8.26
C VAL A 128 8.89 -3.21 7.16
N HIS A 129 9.35 -2.42 6.20
CA HIS A 129 10.43 -2.75 5.29
C HIS A 129 11.56 -1.74 5.52
N GLU A 130 12.68 -2.22 6.07
CA GLU A 130 13.69 -1.35 6.67
C GLU A 130 14.48 -0.52 5.66
N ASP A 131 14.74 -1.06 4.47
CA ASP A 131 15.55 -0.37 3.46
C ASP A 131 15.20 -0.87 2.06
N HIS A 132 14.53 -0.02 1.28
CA HIS A 132 14.26 -0.25 -0.13
C HIS A 132 15.07 0.72 -0.98
N LYS A 133 15.88 0.18 -1.87
CA LYS A 133 16.62 0.95 -2.86
C LYS A 133 15.75 1.22 -4.07
N ILE A 134 15.34 2.48 -4.25
CA ILE A 134 14.59 2.92 -5.40
C ILE A 134 15.55 3.18 -6.58
N SER A 135 15.24 2.59 -7.73
CA SER A 135 16.09 2.68 -8.93
C SER A 135 15.32 3.10 -10.18
N GLY A 136 16.02 3.19 -11.30
CA GLY A 136 15.43 3.38 -12.64
C GLY A 136 14.71 2.14 -13.19
N SER A 137 14.63 1.05 -12.42
CA SER A 137 13.81 -0.12 -12.74
C SER A 137 12.49 -0.06 -11.98
N LYS A 138 11.42 -0.46 -12.64
CA LYS A 138 10.09 -0.56 -12.04
C LYS A 138 10.07 -1.75 -11.09
N ASP A 139 9.74 -1.51 -9.83
CA ASP A 139 9.61 -2.55 -8.82
C ASP A 139 8.56 -2.20 -7.74
N SER A 140 8.35 -3.11 -6.82
CA SER A 140 7.40 -2.91 -5.72
C SER A 140 7.84 -3.63 -4.46
N VAL A 141 7.36 -3.13 -3.32
CA VAL A 141 7.50 -3.74 -2.01
C VAL A 141 6.12 -4.10 -1.48
N THR A 142 5.96 -5.32 -0.99
CA THR A 142 4.74 -5.78 -0.33
C THR A 142 4.99 -5.91 1.17
N LEU A 143 4.17 -5.24 1.97
CA LEU A 143 4.10 -5.41 3.41
C LEU A 143 2.88 -6.24 3.73
N GLU A 144 3.08 -7.34 4.44
CA GLU A 144 2.06 -8.36 4.72
C GLU A 144 1.66 -8.39 6.20
N ASN A 145 0.60 -9.14 6.50
CA ASN A 145 0.14 -9.43 7.87
C ASN A 145 -0.24 -8.18 8.68
N ILE A 146 -0.76 -7.16 8.02
CA ILE A 146 -1.24 -5.95 8.66
C ILE A 146 -2.64 -6.24 9.20
N THR A 147 -2.78 -6.40 10.52
CA THR A 147 -4.05 -6.79 11.15
C THR A 147 -4.62 -5.67 12.00
N LEU A 148 -5.89 -5.35 11.75
CA LEU A 148 -6.69 -4.43 12.55
C LEU A 148 -7.80 -5.23 13.24
N SER A 149 -7.87 -5.17 14.57
CA SER A 149 -8.94 -5.82 15.36
C SER A 149 -10.28 -5.07 15.27
N GLU A 150 -10.24 -3.79 14.95
CA GLU A 150 -11.39 -2.92 14.75
C GLU A 150 -11.13 -1.94 13.60
N ALA A 151 -12.19 -1.31 13.11
CA ALA A 151 -12.05 -0.28 12.08
C ALA A 151 -11.25 0.91 12.59
N GLY A 152 -10.34 1.43 11.76
CA GLY A 152 -9.49 2.56 12.11
C GLY A 152 -8.67 3.05 10.94
N ASN A 153 -7.89 4.09 11.18
CA ASN A 153 -6.96 4.61 10.17
C ASN A 153 -5.59 3.92 10.29
N VAL A 154 -4.99 3.70 9.14
CA VAL A 154 -3.57 3.35 9.05
C VAL A 154 -2.83 4.41 8.26
N THR A 155 -1.54 4.56 8.51
CA THR A 155 -0.64 5.37 7.72
C THR A 155 0.37 4.50 7.00
N VAL A 156 0.60 4.80 5.73
CA VAL A 156 1.72 4.26 4.94
C VAL A 156 2.77 5.37 4.89
N ASN A 157 3.91 5.13 5.50
CA ASN A 157 4.97 6.12 5.65
C ASN A 157 6.20 5.68 4.85
N LEU A 158 6.72 6.60 4.05
CA LEU A 158 7.95 6.44 3.30
C LEU A 158 8.96 7.43 3.85
N SER A 159 9.99 6.93 4.52
CA SER A 159 10.99 7.75 5.19
C SER A 159 12.35 7.62 4.49
N PRO A 160 13.00 8.74 4.13
CA PRO A 160 14.28 8.70 3.46
C PRO A 160 15.36 8.17 4.41
N LEU A 161 16.24 7.33 3.88
CA LEU A 161 17.42 6.83 4.58
C LEU A 161 18.66 7.48 4.00
N LYS A 162 19.45 8.14 4.85
CA LYS A 162 20.73 8.70 4.45
C LYS A 162 21.77 7.59 4.32
N LYS A 163 22.39 7.47 3.16
CA LYS A 163 23.54 6.59 2.98
C LYS A 163 24.80 7.20 3.63
N VAL A 164 25.53 6.38 4.36
CA VAL A 164 26.72 6.80 5.12
C VAL A 164 27.83 7.34 4.21
N ASP A 165 27.93 6.84 2.97
CA ASP A 165 28.99 7.16 2.00
C ASP A 165 28.51 7.97 0.79
N SER A 166 27.26 8.48 0.83
CA SER A 166 26.72 9.27 -0.25
C SER A 166 27.12 10.74 -0.14
N ASN A 167 27.62 11.31 -1.24
CA ASN A 167 27.79 12.76 -1.39
C ASN A 167 26.45 13.51 -1.56
N ILE A 168 25.33 12.78 -1.66
CA ILE A 168 24.01 13.32 -1.71
C ILE A 168 23.56 13.52 -0.27
N ASP A 169 23.51 14.78 0.17
CA ASP A 169 23.08 15.15 1.53
C ASP A 169 21.65 14.77 1.86
N SER A 170 20.91 14.23 0.90
CA SER A 170 19.51 13.88 1.07
C SER A 170 19.03 12.93 -0.01
N CYS A 171 18.35 11.89 0.41
CA CYS A 171 17.54 11.08 -0.48
C CYS A 171 16.12 11.65 -0.49
N ASP A 172 15.62 12.02 -1.68
CA ASP A 172 14.21 12.34 -1.84
C ASP A 172 13.39 11.05 -1.76
N VAL A 173 12.22 11.15 -1.16
CA VAL A 173 11.24 10.07 -1.16
C VAL A 173 10.37 10.19 -2.39
N LEU A 174 10.08 9.09 -3.04
CA LEU A 174 9.10 9.01 -4.12
C LEU A 174 8.31 7.71 -4.08
N VAL A 175 7.11 7.73 -4.62
CA VAL A 175 6.24 6.56 -4.76
C VAL A 175 5.35 6.71 -5.99
N SER A 176 5.17 5.62 -6.74
CA SER A 176 4.34 5.61 -7.96
C SER A 176 2.90 5.20 -7.68
N PHE A 177 2.70 4.16 -6.87
CA PHE A 177 1.36 3.71 -6.50
C PHE A 177 1.34 3.05 -5.13
N ILE A 178 0.14 3.01 -4.55
CA ILE A 178 -0.14 2.27 -3.32
C ILE A 178 -1.40 1.44 -3.55
N VAL A 179 -1.30 0.13 -3.32
CA VAL A 179 -2.45 -0.78 -3.36
C VAL A 179 -2.63 -1.38 -1.98
N ILE A 180 -3.88 -1.36 -1.47
CA ILE A 180 -4.23 -2.02 -0.21
C ILE A 180 -5.20 -3.15 -0.53
N VAL A 181 -4.82 -4.36 -0.15
CA VAL A 181 -5.58 -5.59 -0.39
C VAL A 181 -6.06 -6.14 0.94
N LYS A 182 -7.37 -6.31 1.08
CA LYS A 182 -7.95 -7.03 2.21
C LYS A 182 -7.84 -8.52 1.95
N LYS A 183 -7.23 -9.23 2.87
CA LYS A 183 -7.05 -10.69 2.79
C LYS A 183 -8.36 -11.40 3.13
N ALA A 184 -8.59 -12.50 2.44
CA ALA A 184 -9.67 -13.40 2.80
C ALA A 184 -9.51 -13.87 4.24
N ALA A 185 -10.60 -13.91 5.00
CA ALA A 185 -10.56 -14.53 6.32
C ALA A 185 -10.18 -16.02 6.17
N GLU A 186 -9.22 -16.47 6.96
CA GLU A 186 -8.92 -17.90 7.03
C GLU A 186 -10.18 -18.65 7.46
N GLN A 187 -10.68 -19.49 6.57
CA GLN A 187 -11.76 -20.39 6.95
C GLN A 187 -11.16 -21.46 7.87
N PRO A 188 -11.71 -21.66 9.07
CA PRO A 188 -11.25 -22.76 9.92
C PRO A 188 -11.24 -24.05 9.09
N ASP A 189 -10.14 -24.79 9.15
CA ASP A 189 -10.05 -26.11 8.54
C ASP A 189 -11.18 -26.98 9.11
N ILE A 190 -12.24 -27.12 8.34
CA ILE A 190 -13.28 -28.11 8.68
C ILE A 190 -12.62 -29.45 8.41
N PRO A 191 -12.42 -30.29 9.44
CA PRO A 191 -11.81 -31.58 9.24
C PRO A 191 -12.61 -32.37 8.20
N LYS A 192 -12.00 -32.63 7.04
CA LYS A 192 -12.55 -33.57 6.05
C LYS A 192 -12.44 -34.97 6.66
N THR A 193 -13.45 -35.36 7.38
CA THR A 193 -13.51 -36.74 7.88
C THR A 193 -14.79 -37.36 7.41
N ASP A 194 -14.66 -38.42 6.62
CA ASP A 194 -15.76 -39.30 6.24
C ASP A 194 -16.20 -40.21 7.41
N THR A 195 -15.76 -39.89 8.62
CA THR A 195 -16.06 -40.67 9.83
C THR A 195 -17.13 -39.98 10.68
N LYS A 196 -17.90 -40.80 11.42
CA LYS A 196 -18.92 -40.33 12.35
C LYS A 196 -18.37 -39.35 13.41
N ALA A 197 -17.08 -39.46 13.76
CA ALA A 197 -16.39 -38.57 14.68
C ALA A 197 -16.13 -37.19 14.04
N GLY A 198 -15.80 -37.13 12.75
CA GLY A 198 -15.59 -35.88 12.05
C GLY A 198 -16.89 -35.10 11.78
N LEU A 199 -17.98 -35.81 11.52
CA LEU A 199 -19.28 -35.21 11.42
C LEU A 199 -19.72 -34.57 12.74
N LYS A 200 -19.44 -35.26 13.86
CA LYS A 200 -19.72 -34.73 15.19
C LYS A 200 -18.89 -33.48 15.50
N ALA A 201 -17.60 -33.49 15.16
CA ALA A 201 -16.72 -32.34 15.36
C ALA A 201 -17.16 -31.11 14.51
N ALA A 202 -17.59 -31.35 13.26
CA ALA A 202 -18.13 -30.29 12.41
C ALA A 202 -19.46 -29.71 12.94
N ILE A 203 -20.32 -30.54 13.52
CA ILE A 203 -21.58 -30.11 14.14
C ILE A 203 -21.32 -29.30 15.43
N ASP A 204 -20.35 -29.72 16.23
CA ASP A 204 -20.01 -29.03 17.47
C ASP A 204 -19.36 -27.66 17.19
N LEU A 205 -18.57 -27.53 16.11
CA LEU A 205 -18.03 -26.24 15.66
C LEU A 205 -19.12 -25.29 15.15
N ALA A 206 -20.16 -25.79 14.52
CA ALA A 206 -21.23 -24.98 13.98
C ALA A 206 -22.21 -24.43 15.06
N LYS A 207 -22.05 -24.87 16.32
CA LYS A 207 -22.87 -24.44 17.46
C LYS A 207 -22.19 -23.44 18.37
N THR A 208 -20.92 -23.10 18.11
CA THR A 208 -20.16 -22.07 18.81
C THR A 208 -20.19 -20.76 18.03
#